data_cf62753d13a546427c2e5d7ecb00826e
#
_entry.id   cf62753d13a546427c2e5d7ecb00826e
#
_cell.length_a   1.000
_cell.length_b   1.000
_cell.length_c   1.000
_cell.angle_alpha   90.00
_cell.angle_beta   90.00
_cell.angle_gamma   90.00
#
_symmetry.space_group_name_H-M   'P 1'
#
loop_
_entity.id
_entity.type
_entity.pdbx_description
1 polymer ?
#
loop_
_entity_poly.entity_id
_entity_poly.type
_entity_poly.pdbx_seq_one_letter_code
_entity_poly.pdbx_strand_id
1 'polypeptide(L)'
;MVMHLKSVQPKPDPLDDMSLPGWLYFDPEFLEAEKKAFLRAAPQVVCHLSEIPNAGEWRTLEYLGESMIVIRGDDGQVRAFSNVCRHRGSRIVDGEGGCAKVLSCPYHAWSYSRDGRLVGVPHRSEYPGLQTERLGLFPVALETWRGFLFVTLEPGAPSVAEMMAAYDDEVAPYRFEDLRAIGRVTLRPRALNWKTIADNYSDGLHIPVGHPGLTRLFGRNYRIEANAHVDKMEGDLVEQESENPSERAYQRLLPRVDHLPETHQRKWLYYKLFPNVAFDIYPDQVDFMQFLPVSATETVIREISYAIPDDRREMNVARQLNWRINRKVNAEDTELITRVQLGMQSSRYVAGPLGTSEVCLRSFSRKLRQLIPEARLDSPPPPGWSRLANAR
;
A
#
# COMPACT_ATOMS: atom_id res chain seq x y z
N MET A 1 -53.44 -3.66 10.17
CA MET A 1 -53.04 -4.16 8.84
C MET A 1 -51.60 -3.66 8.61
N VAL A 2 -50.60 -4.50 8.97
CA VAL A 2 -49.16 -4.12 8.87
C VAL A 2 -48.72 -4.46 7.43
N MET A 3 -48.42 -3.41 6.66
CA MET A 3 -47.87 -3.57 5.33
C MET A 3 -46.44 -4.11 5.47
N HIS A 4 -46.21 -5.38 5.12
CA HIS A 4 -44.89 -5.94 4.90
C HIS A 4 -44.34 -5.35 3.59
N LEU A 5 -43.47 -4.34 3.72
CA LEU A 5 -42.61 -3.90 2.64
C LEU A 5 -41.68 -5.09 2.31
N LYS A 6 -41.94 -5.79 1.21
CA LYS A 6 -40.99 -6.71 0.62
C LYS A 6 -39.76 -5.90 0.28
N SER A 7 -38.61 -6.21 0.92
CA SER A 7 -37.32 -5.70 0.50
C SER A 7 -37.08 -6.16 -0.94
N VAL A 8 -37.21 -5.25 -1.87
CA VAL A 8 -36.81 -5.47 -3.26
C VAL A 8 -35.28 -5.56 -3.22
N GLN A 9 -34.75 -6.77 -3.30
CA GLN A 9 -33.30 -6.93 -3.53
C GLN A 9 -32.98 -6.22 -4.85
N PRO A 10 -31.97 -5.33 -4.88
CA PRO A 10 -31.58 -4.68 -6.11
C PRO A 10 -31.24 -5.75 -7.14
N LYS A 11 -31.69 -5.57 -8.39
CA LYS A 11 -31.31 -6.48 -9.47
C LYS A 11 -29.78 -6.54 -9.54
N PRO A 12 -29.19 -7.74 -9.69
CA PRO A 12 -27.76 -7.88 -9.89
C PRO A 12 -27.32 -7.00 -11.07
N ASP A 13 -26.26 -6.21 -10.86
CA ASP A 13 -25.66 -5.43 -11.93
C ASP A 13 -24.98 -6.40 -12.92
N PRO A 14 -25.28 -6.37 -14.23
CA PRO A 14 -24.67 -7.27 -15.20
C PRO A 14 -23.14 -7.13 -15.27
N LEU A 15 -22.58 -6.03 -14.77
CA LEU A 15 -21.14 -5.80 -14.70
C LEU A 15 -20.49 -6.29 -13.40
N ASP A 16 -21.26 -6.81 -12.44
CA ASP A 16 -20.72 -7.23 -11.13
C ASP A 16 -19.71 -8.37 -11.23
N ASP A 17 -19.84 -9.21 -12.25
CA ASP A 17 -18.98 -10.36 -12.50
C ASP A 17 -18.05 -10.15 -13.71
N MET A 18 -17.83 -8.89 -14.11
CA MET A 18 -16.99 -8.55 -15.25
C MET A 18 -15.71 -7.82 -14.78
N SER A 19 -14.60 -8.14 -15.43
CA SER A 19 -13.35 -7.38 -15.30
C SER A 19 -13.54 -5.94 -15.78
N LEU A 20 -12.53 -5.11 -15.57
CA LEU A 20 -12.56 -3.71 -15.97
C LEU A 20 -12.24 -3.54 -17.47
N PRO A 21 -12.82 -2.55 -18.15
CA PRO A 21 -12.43 -2.18 -19.51
C PRO A 21 -10.96 -1.77 -19.60
N GLY A 22 -10.27 -2.18 -20.69
CA GLY A 22 -8.82 -1.97 -20.84
C GLY A 22 -8.39 -0.51 -20.80
N TRP A 23 -9.22 0.40 -21.32
CA TRP A 23 -8.87 1.83 -21.36
C TRP A 23 -8.61 2.43 -19.98
N LEU A 24 -9.20 1.89 -18.91
CA LEU A 24 -8.98 2.32 -17.53
C LEU A 24 -7.52 2.17 -17.07
N TYR A 25 -6.77 1.31 -17.73
CA TYR A 25 -5.37 1.02 -17.40
C TYR A 25 -4.37 1.89 -18.18
N PHE A 26 -4.86 2.77 -19.07
CA PHE A 26 -4.00 3.59 -19.94
C PHE A 26 -4.39 5.05 -19.99
N ASP A 27 -5.64 5.40 -19.65
CA ASP A 27 -6.14 6.75 -19.75
C ASP A 27 -5.62 7.63 -18.61
N PRO A 28 -4.87 8.70 -18.88
CA PRO A 28 -4.38 9.59 -17.84
C PRO A 28 -5.50 10.37 -17.15
N GLU A 29 -6.61 10.65 -17.83
CA GLU A 29 -7.76 11.32 -17.20
C GLU A 29 -8.48 10.40 -16.22
N PHE A 30 -8.47 9.09 -16.48
CA PHE A 30 -8.99 8.12 -15.52
C PHE A 30 -8.14 8.08 -14.24
N LEU A 31 -6.81 8.15 -14.36
CA LEU A 31 -5.95 8.26 -13.18
C LEU A 31 -6.24 9.56 -12.40
N GLU A 32 -6.51 10.67 -13.06
CA GLU A 32 -6.91 11.91 -12.37
C GLU A 32 -8.26 11.76 -11.67
N ALA A 33 -9.19 11.02 -12.25
CA ALA A 33 -10.44 10.67 -11.57
C ALA A 33 -10.21 9.76 -10.35
N GLU A 34 -9.34 8.74 -10.44
CA GLU A 34 -8.94 7.89 -9.32
C GLU A 34 -8.29 8.69 -8.19
N LYS A 35 -7.38 9.62 -8.52
CA LYS A 35 -6.75 10.51 -7.53
C LYS A 35 -7.78 11.27 -6.72
N LYS A 36 -8.80 11.81 -7.38
CA LYS A 36 -9.87 12.59 -6.73
C LYS A 36 -10.85 11.71 -5.97
N ALA A 37 -11.23 10.56 -6.55
CA ALA A 37 -12.28 9.73 -5.99
C ALA A 37 -11.84 9.00 -4.72
N PHE A 38 -10.58 8.56 -4.63
CA PHE A 38 -10.12 7.73 -3.51
C PHE A 38 -8.60 7.73 -3.24
N LEU A 39 -7.71 7.91 -4.23
CA LEU A 39 -6.27 7.75 -3.99
C LEU A 39 -5.74 8.80 -3.01
N ARG A 40 -6.18 10.06 -3.09
CA ARG A 40 -5.72 11.12 -2.18
C ARG A 40 -6.25 10.95 -0.76
N ALA A 41 -7.40 10.31 -0.59
CA ALA A 41 -7.99 9.99 0.70
C ALA A 41 -7.45 8.68 1.31
N ALA A 42 -6.77 7.84 0.52
CA ALA A 42 -6.27 6.56 0.97
C ALA A 42 -5.08 6.70 1.93
N PRO A 43 -5.08 6.03 3.10
CA PRO A 43 -3.92 5.98 3.99
C PRO A 43 -2.71 5.33 3.30
N GLN A 44 -1.55 5.97 3.40
CA GLN A 44 -0.30 5.49 2.82
C GLN A 44 0.74 5.27 3.92
N VAL A 45 1.30 4.07 4.01
CA VAL A 45 2.34 3.76 5.00
C VAL A 45 3.63 4.51 4.68
N VAL A 46 4.18 5.21 5.66
CA VAL A 46 5.48 5.90 5.52
C VAL A 46 6.60 5.04 6.05
N CYS A 47 6.48 4.62 7.30
CA CYS A 47 7.50 3.83 8.01
C CYS A 47 6.90 3.22 9.27
N HIS A 48 7.71 2.46 9.99
CA HIS A 48 7.41 2.00 11.35
C HIS A 48 8.03 2.96 12.39
N LEU A 49 7.42 3.08 13.57
CA LEU A 49 7.92 3.92 14.67
C LEU A 49 9.36 3.60 15.07
N SER A 50 9.79 2.34 14.90
CA SER A 50 11.16 1.91 15.18
C SER A 50 12.21 2.49 14.23
N GLU A 51 11.81 3.08 13.12
CA GLU A 51 12.72 3.70 12.16
C GLU A 51 13.02 5.18 12.48
N ILE A 52 12.26 5.77 13.40
CA ILE A 52 12.43 7.13 13.89
C ILE A 52 12.35 7.15 15.43
N PRO A 53 13.18 6.35 16.15
CA PRO A 53 13.12 6.22 17.61
C PRO A 53 13.47 7.49 18.36
N ASN A 54 14.30 8.37 17.79
CA ASN A 54 14.86 9.53 18.47
C ASN A 54 14.31 10.86 17.94
N ALA A 55 14.27 11.87 18.80
CA ALA A 55 13.87 13.22 18.42
C ALA A 55 14.71 13.76 17.25
N GLY A 56 14.04 14.28 16.24
CA GLY A 56 14.64 14.81 15.01
C GLY A 56 14.82 13.79 13.90
N GLU A 57 14.63 12.52 14.16
CA GLU A 57 14.62 11.51 13.09
C GLU A 57 13.34 11.62 12.25
N TRP A 58 13.53 11.49 10.96
CA TRP A 58 12.46 11.67 9.98
C TRP A 58 12.53 10.64 8.86
N ARG A 59 11.37 10.44 8.20
CA ARG A 59 11.21 9.68 6.94
C ARG A 59 10.39 10.49 5.98
N THR A 60 10.55 10.21 4.67
CA THR A 60 9.74 10.82 3.61
C THR A 60 8.91 9.78 2.87
N LEU A 61 7.85 10.28 2.25
CA LEU A 61 7.07 9.55 1.26
C LEU A 61 6.75 10.48 0.08
N GLU A 62 6.99 9.97 -1.13
CA GLU A 62 6.53 10.58 -2.38
C GLU A 62 5.27 9.86 -2.83
N TYR A 63 4.16 10.57 -2.98
CA TYR A 63 2.89 10.00 -3.40
C TYR A 63 2.05 11.00 -4.20
N LEU A 64 1.63 10.60 -5.40
CA LEU A 64 0.79 11.42 -6.31
C LEU A 64 1.36 12.82 -6.61
N GLY A 65 2.69 12.94 -6.67
CA GLY A 65 3.38 14.21 -6.89
C GLY A 65 3.59 15.07 -5.65
N GLU A 66 3.07 14.63 -4.50
CA GLU A 66 3.28 15.27 -3.20
C GLU A 66 4.45 14.62 -2.46
N SER A 67 5.25 15.44 -1.79
CA SER A 67 6.31 14.99 -0.88
C SER A 67 5.91 15.29 0.57
N MET A 68 6.03 14.31 1.44
CA MET A 68 5.65 14.40 2.85
C MET A 68 6.82 14.02 3.74
N ILE A 69 6.92 14.66 4.91
CA ILE A 69 7.90 14.36 5.97
C ILE A 69 7.13 13.88 7.20
N VAL A 70 7.54 12.75 7.74
CA VAL A 70 7.15 12.31 9.09
C VAL A 70 8.36 12.46 9.99
N ILE A 71 8.22 13.17 11.13
CA ILE A 71 9.33 13.50 12.02
C ILE A 71 8.93 13.32 13.49
N ARG A 72 9.87 12.85 14.30
CA ARG A 72 9.70 12.82 15.75
C ARG A 72 10.11 14.15 16.37
N GLY A 73 9.20 14.78 17.11
CA GLY A 73 9.41 16.02 17.83
C GLY A 73 10.23 15.84 19.11
N ASP A 74 10.63 16.96 19.72
CA ASP A 74 11.35 16.99 21.00
C ASP A 74 10.48 16.50 22.18
N ASP A 75 9.16 16.58 22.03
CA ASP A 75 8.15 16.08 22.97
C ASP A 75 7.85 14.58 22.78
N GLY A 76 8.59 13.88 21.90
CA GLY A 76 8.40 12.49 21.58
C GLY A 76 7.22 12.21 20.63
N GLN A 77 6.39 13.20 20.31
CA GLN A 77 5.27 13.04 19.39
C GLN A 77 5.76 12.98 17.93
N VAL A 78 5.11 12.13 17.14
CA VAL A 78 5.38 12.08 15.70
C VAL A 78 4.37 12.95 14.97
N ARG A 79 4.85 13.72 14.01
CA ARG A 79 4.05 14.63 13.17
C ARG A 79 4.37 14.46 11.71
N ALA A 80 3.41 14.76 10.85
CA ALA A 80 3.61 14.76 9.40
C ALA A 80 3.37 16.16 8.83
N PHE A 81 4.19 16.51 7.84
CA PHE A 81 4.12 17.80 7.15
C PHE A 81 4.37 17.62 5.66
N SER A 82 3.81 18.56 4.85
CA SER A 82 4.25 18.71 3.46
C SER A 82 5.72 19.10 3.43
N ASN A 83 6.49 18.44 2.57
CA ASN A 83 7.93 18.71 2.37
C ASN A 83 8.15 19.92 1.45
N VAL A 84 7.50 21.04 1.77
CA VAL A 84 7.47 22.23 0.93
C VAL A 84 7.74 23.47 1.77
N CYS A 85 8.81 24.19 1.45
CA CYS A 85 9.17 25.42 2.12
C CYS A 85 8.14 26.53 1.84
N ARG A 86 7.68 27.20 2.91
CA ARG A 86 6.65 28.25 2.84
C ARG A 86 7.14 29.56 2.21
N HIS A 87 8.43 29.66 1.87
CA HIS A 87 8.98 30.83 1.17
C HIS A 87 8.73 30.74 -0.35
N ARG A 88 9.33 29.78 -1.03
CA ARG A 88 9.26 29.65 -2.52
C ARG A 88 9.12 28.19 -2.98
N GLY A 89 8.56 27.33 -2.18
CA GLY A 89 8.16 25.98 -2.56
C GLY A 89 9.28 24.96 -2.74
N SER A 90 10.54 25.29 -2.33
CA SER A 90 11.62 24.28 -2.37
C SER A 90 11.33 23.12 -1.44
N ARG A 91 11.70 21.92 -1.82
CA ARG A 91 11.77 20.79 -0.88
C ARG A 91 12.73 21.13 0.26
N ILE A 92 12.40 20.69 1.47
CA ILE A 92 13.14 21.00 2.69
C ILE A 92 14.18 19.92 2.98
N VAL A 93 13.79 18.66 2.76
CA VAL A 93 14.67 17.48 2.91
C VAL A 93 14.57 16.61 1.68
N ASP A 94 15.65 15.92 1.35
CA ASP A 94 15.76 14.97 0.28
C ASP A 94 16.16 13.58 0.81
N GLY A 95 15.77 12.53 0.08
CA GLY A 95 16.07 11.16 0.42
C GLY A 95 15.03 10.52 1.35
N GLU A 96 15.29 9.28 1.75
CA GLU A 96 14.30 8.43 2.45
C GLU A 96 14.19 8.75 3.94
N GLY A 97 15.21 9.35 4.54
CA GLY A 97 15.23 9.66 5.96
C GLY A 97 16.54 10.28 6.45
N GLY A 98 16.52 10.76 7.65
CA GLY A 98 17.66 11.41 8.30
C GLY A 98 17.35 11.84 9.73
N CYS A 99 18.23 12.68 10.30
CA CYS A 99 18.04 13.29 11.59
C CYS A 99 18.42 14.78 11.53
N ALA A 100 17.56 15.65 12.05
CA ALA A 100 17.75 17.08 12.02
C ALA A 100 17.36 17.75 13.35
N LYS A 101 18.17 18.71 13.80
CA LYS A 101 17.80 19.60 14.93
C LYS A 101 16.71 20.58 14.54
N VAL A 102 16.79 21.09 13.32
CA VAL A 102 15.79 21.92 12.63
C VAL A 102 15.73 21.49 11.17
N LEU A 103 14.58 21.63 10.55
CA LEU A 103 14.39 21.38 9.12
C LEU A 103 14.72 22.66 8.36
N SER A 104 15.90 22.76 7.75
CA SER A 104 16.36 23.94 7.04
C SER A 104 16.22 23.80 5.54
N CYS A 105 15.54 24.75 4.91
CA CYS A 105 15.36 24.78 3.46
C CYS A 105 16.72 25.02 2.77
N PRO A 106 17.12 24.18 1.82
CA PRO A 106 18.43 24.29 1.15
C PRO A 106 18.55 25.52 0.25
N TYR A 107 17.42 26.20 -0.06
CA TYR A 107 17.43 27.32 -0.99
C TYR A 107 17.79 28.66 -0.29
N HIS A 108 17.09 29.03 0.79
CA HIS A 108 17.32 30.30 1.51
C HIS A 108 17.43 30.12 3.02
N ALA A 109 17.68 28.90 3.50
CA ALA A 109 17.86 28.55 4.91
C ALA A 109 16.70 28.95 5.84
N TRP A 110 15.45 29.11 5.30
CA TRP A 110 14.29 29.19 6.17
C TRP A 110 14.21 27.90 6.98
N SER A 111 14.13 28.02 8.29
CA SER A 111 14.28 26.89 9.21
C SER A 111 13.01 26.67 10.02
N TYR A 112 12.61 25.43 10.11
CA TYR A 112 11.42 24.99 10.82
C TYR A 112 11.80 24.09 11.98
N SER A 113 11.17 24.29 13.13
CA SER A 113 11.27 23.37 14.28
C SER A 113 10.62 22.01 13.94
N ARG A 114 10.89 21.02 14.78
CA ARG A 114 10.36 19.66 14.61
C ARG A 114 8.84 19.57 14.80
N ASP A 115 8.21 20.60 15.36
CA ASP A 115 6.77 20.77 15.44
C ASP A 115 6.18 21.59 14.28
N GLY A 116 7.00 21.91 13.25
CA GLY A 116 6.61 22.56 12.01
C GLY A 116 6.57 24.08 12.05
N ARG A 117 6.85 24.75 13.17
CA ARG A 117 6.86 26.23 13.24
C ARG A 117 8.07 26.82 12.53
N LEU A 118 7.88 27.94 11.83
CA LEU A 118 8.99 28.71 11.26
C LEU A 118 9.77 29.40 12.38
N VAL A 119 11.03 29.02 12.59
CA VAL A 119 11.89 29.50 13.68
C VAL A 119 13.11 30.29 13.22
N GLY A 120 13.46 30.22 11.95
CA GLY A 120 14.61 30.96 11.41
C GLY A 120 14.33 31.53 10.02
N VAL A 121 14.57 32.82 9.85
CA VAL A 121 14.48 33.52 8.58
C VAL A 121 15.73 34.37 8.40
N PRO A 122 16.70 33.91 7.60
CA PRO A 122 17.89 34.74 7.26
C PRO A 122 17.46 36.07 6.61
N HIS A 123 18.23 37.11 6.87
CA HIS A 123 17.91 38.46 6.35
C HIS A 123 16.49 38.92 6.72
N ARG A 124 16.06 38.68 7.95
CA ARG A 124 14.70 38.99 8.44
C ARG A 124 14.25 40.44 8.14
N SER A 125 15.19 41.37 8.11
CA SER A 125 14.97 42.80 7.80
C SER A 125 14.40 43.02 6.36
N GLU A 126 14.69 42.12 5.42
CA GLU A 126 14.17 42.16 4.05
C GLU A 126 12.67 41.84 3.97
N TYR A 127 12.08 41.36 5.08
CA TYR A 127 10.67 40.94 5.13
C TYR A 127 9.90 41.78 6.17
N PRO A 128 9.63 43.06 5.89
CA PRO A 128 8.89 43.90 6.81
C PRO A 128 7.46 43.35 7.00
N GLY A 129 7.03 43.22 8.27
CA GLY A 129 5.68 42.73 8.60
C GLY A 129 5.47 41.21 8.46
N LEU A 130 6.52 40.41 8.20
CA LEU A 130 6.39 38.95 8.16
C LEU A 130 5.85 38.37 9.47
N GLN A 131 4.75 37.63 9.36
CA GLN A 131 4.12 36.92 10.48
C GLN A 131 4.58 35.44 10.47
N THR A 132 5.65 35.15 11.19
CA THR A 132 6.26 33.81 11.22
C THR A 132 5.31 32.75 11.73
N GLU A 133 4.38 33.11 12.62
CA GLU A 133 3.37 32.24 13.23
C GLU A 133 2.40 31.64 12.19
N ARG A 134 2.23 32.32 11.05
CA ARG A 134 1.37 31.87 9.93
C ARG A 134 2.12 31.09 8.85
N LEU A 135 3.42 30.94 9.01
CA LEU A 135 4.32 30.36 8.00
C LEU A 135 4.95 29.04 8.44
N GLY A 136 4.31 28.33 9.39
CA GLY A 136 4.64 26.95 9.71
C GLY A 136 4.40 26.03 8.52
N LEU A 137 5.02 24.85 8.55
CA LEU A 137 4.77 23.79 7.55
C LEU A 137 3.31 23.39 7.56
N PHE A 138 2.78 23.03 6.42
CA PHE A 138 1.43 22.49 6.32
C PHE A 138 1.38 21.10 6.94
N PRO A 139 0.52 20.87 7.94
CA PRO A 139 0.35 19.56 8.53
C PRO A 139 -0.30 18.60 7.52
N VAL A 140 0.09 17.34 7.60
CA VAL A 140 -0.53 16.22 6.89
C VAL A 140 -1.18 15.33 7.93
N ALA A 141 -2.36 14.77 7.62
CA ALA A 141 -3.02 13.84 8.52
C ALA A 141 -2.14 12.60 8.75
N LEU A 142 -1.97 12.22 10.01
CA LEU A 142 -1.12 11.10 10.45
C LEU A 142 -1.92 10.19 11.37
N GLU A 143 -1.84 8.90 11.08
CA GLU A 143 -2.38 7.83 11.91
C GLU A 143 -1.27 6.85 12.29
N THR A 144 -1.36 6.28 13.48
CA THR A 144 -0.51 5.15 13.89
C THR A 144 -1.37 3.92 14.08
N TRP A 145 -1.09 2.89 13.32
CA TRP A 145 -1.70 1.58 13.51
C TRP A 145 -0.62 0.53 13.77
N ARG A 146 -0.68 -0.11 14.94
CA ARG A 146 0.27 -1.17 15.38
C ARG A 146 1.75 -0.83 15.11
N GLY A 147 2.14 0.43 15.37
CA GLY A 147 3.51 0.90 15.16
C GLY A 147 3.82 1.42 13.76
N PHE A 148 3.01 1.13 12.76
CA PHE A 148 3.15 1.72 11.43
C PHE A 148 2.51 3.11 11.36
N LEU A 149 3.19 4.02 10.69
CA LEU A 149 2.78 5.41 10.50
C LEU A 149 2.19 5.59 9.11
N PHE A 150 0.94 6.04 9.06
CA PHE A 150 0.21 6.30 7.83
C PHE A 150 -0.09 7.77 7.67
N VAL A 151 0.05 8.28 6.47
CA VAL A 151 -0.34 9.63 6.09
C VAL A 151 -1.50 9.60 5.09
N THR A 152 -2.33 10.65 5.14
CA THR A 152 -3.45 10.81 4.24
C THR A 152 -3.45 12.24 3.71
N LEU A 153 -3.51 12.42 2.39
CA LEU A 153 -3.48 13.74 1.76
C LEU A 153 -4.79 14.51 1.93
N GLU A 154 -5.91 13.81 1.85
CA GLU A 154 -7.26 14.39 1.97
C GLU A 154 -8.15 13.51 2.85
N PRO A 155 -9.11 14.07 3.59
CA PRO A 155 -10.07 13.27 4.35
C PRO A 155 -10.99 12.48 3.41
N GLY A 156 -11.61 11.40 3.90
CA GLY A 156 -12.68 10.69 3.18
C GLY A 156 -12.61 9.17 3.23
N ALA A 157 -11.45 8.58 3.56
CA ALA A 157 -11.36 7.15 3.82
C ALA A 157 -11.50 6.85 5.33
N PRO A 158 -11.92 5.63 5.70
CA PRO A 158 -11.78 5.15 7.07
C PRO A 158 -10.32 5.10 7.51
N SER A 159 -10.09 5.16 8.81
CA SER A 159 -8.77 4.90 9.40
C SER A 159 -8.30 3.47 9.15
N VAL A 160 -6.99 3.25 9.19
CA VAL A 160 -6.43 1.89 9.05
C VAL A 160 -6.95 0.96 10.15
N ALA A 161 -7.12 1.47 11.36
CA ALA A 161 -7.69 0.72 12.48
C ALA A 161 -9.14 0.29 12.18
N GLU A 162 -9.96 1.16 11.59
CA GLU A 162 -11.33 0.81 11.17
C GLU A 162 -11.32 -0.21 10.01
N MET A 163 -10.45 -0.05 9.02
CA MET A 163 -10.31 -1.00 7.90
C MET A 163 -9.93 -2.40 8.39
N MET A 164 -8.99 -2.49 9.33
CA MET A 164 -8.43 -3.74 9.85
C MET A 164 -9.19 -4.32 11.04
N ALA A 165 -10.25 -3.65 11.53
CA ALA A 165 -10.95 -4.05 12.75
C ALA A 165 -11.44 -5.52 12.75
N ALA A 166 -11.88 -6.04 11.59
CA ALA A 166 -12.32 -7.43 11.47
C ALA A 166 -11.17 -8.46 11.58
N TYR A 167 -9.93 -8.02 11.44
CA TYR A 167 -8.72 -8.86 11.40
C TYR A 167 -7.77 -8.56 12.57
N ASP A 168 -8.14 -7.65 13.48
CA ASP A 168 -7.26 -7.17 14.53
C ASP A 168 -6.81 -8.29 15.47
N ASP A 169 -7.72 -9.19 15.85
CA ASP A 169 -7.41 -10.36 16.70
C ASP A 169 -6.48 -11.36 16.00
N GLU A 170 -6.55 -11.49 14.67
CA GLU A 170 -5.69 -12.39 13.88
C GLU A 170 -4.28 -11.81 13.72
N VAL A 171 -4.18 -10.48 13.59
CA VAL A 171 -2.89 -9.78 13.44
C VAL A 171 -2.20 -9.55 14.78
N ALA A 172 -2.95 -9.40 15.88
CA ALA A 172 -2.42 -9.08 17.21
C ALA A 172 -1.26 -10.00 17.67
N PRO A 173 -1.31 -11.34 17.46
CA PRO A 173 -0.22 -12.22 17.86
C PRO A 173 1.13 -11.94 17.18
N TYR A 174 1.14 -11.29 16.03
CA TYR A 174 2.38 -10.95 15.31
C TYR A 174 3.13 -9.76 15.92
N ARG A 175 2.55 -9.08 16.93
CA ARG A 175 3.19 -8.04 17.73
C ARG A 175 3.87 -6.97 16.89
N PHE A 176 3.13 -6.36 15.97
CA PHE A 176 3.68 -5.39 15.04
C PHE A 176 4.44 -4.25 15.72
N GLU A 177 4.04 -3.86 16.93
CA GLU A 177 4.65 -2.80 17.73
C GLU A 177 6.13 -3.10 18.07
N ASP A 178 6.52 -4.38 18.10
CA ASP A 178 7.88 -4.83 18.42
C ASP A 178 8.77 -4.98 17.18
N LEU A 179 8.23 -4.77 15.99
CA LEU A 179 8.95 -4.93 14.73
C LEU A 179 10.10 -3.94 14.58
N ARG A 180 11.15 -4.40 13.89
CA ARG A 180 12.29 -3.57 13.45
C ARG A 180 12.53 -3.84 11.98
N ALA A 181 12.90 -2.80 11.24
CA ALA A 181 13.28 -2.95 9.85
C ALA A 181 14.51 -3.87 9.73
N ILE A 182 14.42 -4.88 8.86
CA ILE A 182 15.53 -5.82 8.57
C ILE A 182 16.18 -5.56 7.21
N GLY A 183 15.87 -4.43 6.60
CA GLY A 183 16.40 -4.01 5.31
C GLY A 183 16.29 -2.50 5.13
N ARG A 184 16.33 -2.10 3.89
CA ARG A 184 16.05 -0.72 3.46
C ARG A 184 14.82 -0.74 2.55
N VAL A 185 14.15 0.40 2.47
CA VAL A 185 13.09 0.60 1.47
C VAL A 185 13.64 0.29 0.08
N THR A 186 12.93 -0.54 -0.64
CA THR A 186 13.20 -0.86 -2.04
C THR A 186 12.15 -0.18 -2.90
N LEU A 187 12.59 0.53 -3.93
CA LEU A 187 11.75 1.18 -4.93
C LEU A 187 11.95 0.43 -6.26
N ARG A 188 10.89 -0.17 -6.77
CA ARG A 188 10.92 -0.94 -8.01
C ARG A 188 9.96 -0.33 -9.04
N PRO A 189 10.46 0.52 -9.96
CA PRO A 189 9.64 1.04 -11.05
C PRO A 189 9.13 -0.09 -11.97
N ARG A 190 7.90 0.05 -12.41
CA ARG A 190 7.22 -0.82 -13.37
C ARG A 190 6.53 0.02 -14.42
N ALA A 191 6.72 -0.33 -15.70
CA ALA A 191 5.98 0.25 -16.82
C ALA A 191 4.57 -0.36 -16.91
N LEU A 192 3.83 -0.28 -15.82
CA LEU A 192 2.51 -0.91 -15.61
C LEU A 192 1.58 0.04 -14.87
N ASN A 193 0.29 -0.07 -15.13
CA ASN A 193 -0.73 0.59 -14.31
C ASN A 193 -0.76 -0.05 -12.91
N TRP A 194 -0.99 0.75 -11.88
CA TRP A 194 -1.05 0.28 -10.49
C TRP A 194 -2.14 -0.77 -10.27
N LYS A 195 -3.26 -0.68 -11.00
CA LYS A 195 -4.35 -1.66 -10.90
C LYS A 195 -3.93 -3.03 -11.42
N THR A 196 -3.14 -3.11 -12.48
CA THR A 196 -2.65 -4.40 -12.99
C THR A 196 -1.84 -5.14 -11.93
N ILE A 197 -1.07 -4.42 -11.12
CA ILE A 197 -0.30 -4.98 -10.00
C ILE A 197 -1.25 -5.36 -8.86
N ALA A 198 -2.19 -4.48 -8.51
CA ALA A 198 -3.15 -4.70 -7.43
C ALA A 198 -4.12 -5.86 -7.71
N ASP A 199 -4.54 -6.03 -8.97
CA ASP A 199 -5.39 -7.13 -9.42
C ASP A 199 -4.64 -8.45 -9.29
N ASN A 200 -3.41 -8.53 -9.80
CA ASN A 200 -2.58 -9.73 -9.70
C ASN A 200 -2.31 -10.12 -8.24
N TYR A 201 -2.01 -9.14 -7.38
CA TYR A 201 -1.77 -9.38 -5.95
C TYR A 201 -2.98 -10.05 -5.26
N SER A 202 -4.20 -9.71 -5.66
CA SER A 202 -5.45 -10.22 -5.06
C SER A 202 -6.07 -11.40 -5.81
N ASP A 203 -5.46 -11.87 -6.89
CA ASP A 203 -5.92 -13.04 -7.63
C ASP A 203 -5.28 -14.33 -7.09
N GLY A 204 -6.06 -15.39 -6.97
CA GLY A 204 -5.58 -16.71 -6.59
C GLY A 204 -5.61 -17.74 -7.72
N LEU A 205 -6.32 -17.47 -8.81
CA LEU A 205 -6.44 -18.43 -9.91
C LEU A 205 -5.15 -18.58 -10.72
N HIS A 206 -4.31 -17.56 -10.76
CA HIS A 206 -3.03 -17.64 -11.45
C HIS A 206 -1.97 -18.46 -10.69
N ILE A 207 -2.11 -18.63 -9.34
CA ILE A 207 -1.10 -19.30 -8.49
C ILE A 207 -0.74 -20.70 -9.01
N PRO A 208 -1.67 -21.60 -9.32
CA PRO A 208 -1.34 -22.96 -9.78
C PRO A 208 -0.55 -23.00 -11.09
N VAL A 209 -0.67 -21.97 -11.91
CA VAL A 209 -0.02 -21.87 -13.22
C VAL A 209 1.22 -20.99 -13.17
N GLY A 210 1.11 -19.84 -12.52
CA GLY A 210 2.15 -18.80 -12.46
C GLY A 210 3.21 -19.07 -11.40
N HIS A 211 2.82 -19.68 -10.26
CA HIS A 211 3.69 -19.88 -9.10
C HIS A 211 3.83 -21.34 -8.67
N PRO A 212 4.58 -22.14 -9.41
CA PRO A 212 4.80 -23.55 -9.02
C PRO A 212 5.35 -23.69 -7.58
N GLY A 213 6.13 -22.70 -7.11
CA GLY A 213 6.66 -22.66 -5.75
C GLY A 213 5.57 -22.53 -4.69
N LEU A 214 4.69 -21.56 -4.83
CA LEU A 214 3.57 -21.39 -3.91
C LEU A 214 2.60 -22.57 -3.95
N THR A 215 2.38 -23.13 -5.14
CA THR A 215 1.56 -24.35 -5.30
C THR A 215 2.14 -25.53 -4.53
N ARG A 216 3.46 -25.73 -4.51
CA ARG A 216 4.11 -26.77 -3.69
C ARG A 216 4.04 -26.45 -2.21
N LEU A 217 4.13 -25.18 -1.82
CA LEU A 217 4.10 -24.76 -0.41
C LEU A 217 2.71 -24.82 0.19
N PHE A 218 1.66 -24.47 -0.54
CA PHE A 218 0.30 -24.38 -0.02
C PHE A 218 -0.62 -25.51 -0.48
N GLY A 219 -0.28 -26.22 -1.55
CA GLY A 219 -1.16 -27.21 -2.15
C GLY A 219 -2.50 -26.58 -2.57
N ARG A 220 -3.59 -27.05 -1.93
CA ARG A 220 -4.96 -26.52 -2.11
C ARG A 220 -5.40 -25.62 -0.95
N ASN A 221 -4.49 -25.25 -0.05
CA ASN A 221 -4.82 -24.53 1.18
C ASN A 221 -4.75 -22.99 1.00
N TYR A 222 -4.80 -22.48 -0.20
CA TYR A 222 -4.87 -21.05 -0.44
C TYR A 222 -6.32 -20.59 -0.45
N ARG A 223 -6.61 -19.57 0.36
CA ARG A 223 -7.96 -19.02 0.52
C ARG A 223 -7.94 -17.50 0.27
N ILE A 224 -9.05 -17.00 -0.23
CA ILE A 224 -9.22 -15.58 -0.57
C ILE A 224 -10.57 -15.11 -0.03
N GLU A 225 -10.56 -13.93 0.58
CA GLU A 225 -11.73 -13.26 1.13
C GLU A 225 -11.69 -11.77 0.77
N ALA A 226 -12.82 -11.21 0.35
CA ALA A 226 -12.97 -9.79 0.08
C ALA A 226 -13.88 -9.15 1.13
N ASN A 227 -13.41 -8.07 1.76
CA ASN A 227 -14.19 -7.24 2.65
C ASN A 227 -14.34 -5.81 2.06
N ALA A 228 -15.08 -4.95 2.76
CA ALA A 228 -15.35 -3.58 2.30
C ALA A 228 -14.08 -2.79 1.97
N HIS A 229 -13.03 -2.93 2.78
CA HIS A 229 -11.79 -2.14 2.66
C HIS A 229 -10.53 -2.98 2.59
N VAL A 230 -10.64 -4.30 2.78
CA VAL A 230 -9.49 -5.19 2.86
C VAL A 230 -9.77 -6.45 2.06
N ASP A 231 -8.84 -6.82 1.21
CA ASP A 231 -8.76 -8.14 0.61
C ASP A 231 -7.79 -8.98 1.47
N LYS A 232 -8.25 -10.13 1.92
CA LYS A 232 -7.43 -11.09 2.67
C LYS A 232 -7.14 -12.30 1.82
N MET A 233 -5.90 -12.70 1.78
CA MET A 233 -5.46 -13.98 1.22
C MET A 233 -4.64 -14.71 2.27
N GLU A 234 -4.71 -16.03 2.30
CA GLU A 234 -3.93 -16.83 3.22
C GLU A 234 -3.57 -18.20 2.66
N GLY A 235 -2.42 -18.72 3.05
CA GLY A 235 -1.97 -20.06 2.72
C GLY A 235 -1.34 -20.74 3.92
N ASP A 236 -1.74 -21.98 4.18
CA ASP A 236 -1.10 -22.83 5.19
C ASP A 236 -0.04 -23.69 4.51
N LEU A 237 1.21 -23.66 5.03
CA LEU A 237 2.29 -24.51 4.51
C LEU A 237 1.93 -25.97 4.73
N VAL A 238 1.93 -26.75 3.66
CA VAL A 238 1.65 -28.20 3.72
C VAL A 238 2.78 -28.95 4.41
N GLU A 239 2.46 -30.10 4.98
CA GLU A 239 3.45 -31.00 5.60
C GLU A 239 4.34 -31.69 4.56
N GLN A 240 3.79 -31.92 3.35
CA GLN A 240 4.57 -32.52 2.27
C GLN A 240 5.73 -31.63 1.88
N GLU A 241 6.94 -32.17 1.94
CA GLU A 241 8.14 -31.43 1.56
C GLU A 241 8.19 -31.12 0.07
N SER A 242 8.57 -29.88 -0.24
CA SER A 242 8.77 -29.46 -1.60
C SER A 242 9.97 -30.17 -2.26
N GLU A 243 9.85 -30.46 -3.53
CA GLU A 243 10.96 -30.91 -4.36
C GLU A 243 12.04 -29.83 -4.53
N ASN A 244 11.67 -28.55 -4.44
CA ASN A 244 12.60 -27.45 -4.54
C ASN A 244 13.44 -27.30 -3.27
N PRO A 245 14.77 -27.27 -3.35
CA PRO A 245 15.64 -27.23 -2.19
C PRO A 245 15.42 -26.04 -1.26
N SER A 246 15.12 -24.83 -1.81
CA SER A 246 14.91 -23.63 -1.00
C SER A 246 13.58 -23.66 -0.26
N GLU A 247 12.52 -24.11 -0.91
CA GLU A 247 11.20 -24.27 -0.32
C GLU A 247 11.22 -25.34 0.78
N ARG A 248 11.82 -26.50 0.48
CA ARG A 248 12.01 -27.60 1.46
C ARG A 248 12.84 -27.15 2.67
N ALA A 249 13.93 -26.39 2.42
CA ALA A 249 14.74 -25.87 3.51
C ALA A 249 13.93 -24.88 4.37
N TYR A 250 13.09 -24.02 3.78
CA TYR A 250 12.19 -23.14 4.52
C TYR A 250 11.19 -23.93 5.38
N GLN A 251 10.53 -24.94 4.79
CA GLN A 251 9.59 -25.80 5.50
C GLN A 251 10.22 -26.50 6.73
N ARG A 252 11.51 -26.92 6.62
CA ARG A 252 12.24 -27.65 7.69
C ARG A 252 12.85 -26.71 8.73
N LEU A 253 13.36 -25.57 8.32
CA LEU A 253 14.18 -24.69 9.17
C LEU A 253 13.40 -23.53 9.78
N LEU A 254 12.14 -23.29 9.33
CA LEU A 254 11.27 -22.29 9.96
C LEU A 254 11.08 -22.66 11.44
N PRO A 255 11.68 -21.90 12.36
CA PRO A 255 11.62 -22.25 13.77
C PRO A 255 10.25 -21.91 14.36
N ARG A 256 9.89 -22.57 15.43
CA ARG A 256 8.72 -22.19 16.21
C ARG A 256 8.90 -20.77 16.75
N VAL A 257 7.84 -19.99 16.64
CA VAL A 257 7.74 -18.60 17.14
C VAL A 257 6.84 -18.61 18.37
N ASP A 258 7.41 -18.46 19.56
CA ASP A 258 6.73 -18.72 20.84
C ASP A 258 5.51 -17.85 21.11
N HIS A 259 5.48 -16.62 20.58
CA HIS A 259 4.35 -15.70 20.75
C HIS A 259 3.22 -15.91 19.74
N LEU A 260 3.42 -16.73 18.71
CA LEU A 260 2.37 -17.06 17.75
C LEU A 260 1.56 -18.28 18.20
N PRO A 261 0.23 -18.26 18.07
CA PRO A 261 -0.60 -19.43 18.29
C PRO A 261 -0.27 -20.55 17.28
N GLU A 262 -0.63 -21.78 17.62
CA GLU A 262 -0.33 -22.95 16.76
C GLU A 262 -0.85 -22.80 15.33
N THR A 263 -2.02 -22.21 15.18
CA THR A 263 -2.66 -21.95 13.88
C THR A 263 -1.90 -20.96 12.98
N HIS A 264 -0.92 -20.22 13.54
CA HIS A 264 -0.16 -19.20 12.81
C HIS A 264 1.30 -19.62 12.56
N GLN A 265 1.77 -20.73 13.16
CA GLN A 265 3.17 -21.17 13.05
C GLN A 265 3.64 -21.46 11.62
N ARG A 266 2.71 -21.84 10.76
CA ARG A 266 2.98 -22.21 9.36
C ARG A 266 2.04 -21.51 8.38
N LYS A 267 1.47 -20.37 8.75
CA LYS A 267 0.51 -19.61 7.97
C LYS A 267 1.20 -18.38 7.36
N TRP A 268 0.93 -18.13 6.09
CA TRP A 268 1.22 -16.90 5.40
C TRP A 268 -0.07 -16.15 5.21
N LEU A 269 -0.11 -14.89 5.65
CA LEU A 269 -1.26 -14.00 5.54
C LEU A 269 -0.91 -12.82 4.66
N TYR A 270 -1.87 -12.39 3.86
CA TYR A 270 -1.73 -11.25 2.97
C TYR A 270 -2.96 -10.37 3.14
N TYR A 271 -2.76 -9.11 3.46
CA TYR A 271 -3.82 -8.12 3.57
C TYR A 271 -3.55 -6.98 2.61
N LYS A 272 -4.46 -6.77 1.64
CA LYS A 272 -4.43 -5.58 0.79
C LYS A 272 -5.51 -4.61 1.26
N LEU A 273 -5.08 -3.49 1.84
CA LEU A 273 -5.92 -2.35 2.18
C LEU A 273 -6.22 -1.57 0.91
N PHE A 274 -7.50 -1.32 0.68
CA PHE A 274 -7.92 -0.54 -0.48
C PHE A 274 -7.36 0.89 -0.42
N PRO A 275 -6.75 1.41 -1.51
CA PRO A 275 -6.66 0.75 -2.83
C PRO A 275 -5.33 0.01 -3.07
N ASN A 276 -4.22 0.38 -2.42
CA ASN A 276 -2.89 0.10 -2.94
C ASN A 276 -1.79 -0.15 -1.88
N VAL A 277 -2.17 -0.47 -0.65
CA VAL A 277 -1.23 -0.84 0.43
C VAL A 277 -1.45 -2.30 0.80
N ALA A 278 -0.39 -3.07 0.92
CA ALA A 278 -0.44 -4.47 1.29
C ALA A 278 0.52 -4.79 2.44
N PHE A 279 0.14 -5.77 3.26
CA PHE A 279 0.97 -6.40 4.26
C PHE A 279 1.05 -7.89 4.00
N ASP A 280 2.27 -8.40 3.86
CA ASP A 280 2.58 -9.82 3.76
C ASP A 280 3.13 -10.26 5.12
N ILE A 281 2.40 -11.13 5.80
CA ILE A 281 2.65 -11.51 7.18
C ILE A 281 3.04 -12.99 7.24
N TYR A 282 4.24 -13.25 7.69
CA TYR A 282 4.83 -14.57 7.82
C TYR A 282 5.16 -14.85 9.28
N PRO A 283 5.37 -16.12 9.69
CA PRO A 283 5.84 -16.41 11.04
C PRO A 283 7.19 -15.78 11.37
N ASP A 284 8.05 -15.57 10.37
CA ASP A 284 9.42 -15.10 10.50
C ASP A 284 9.61 -13.60 10.24
N GLN A 285 8.68 -12.95 9.54
CA GLN A 285 8.77 -11.52 9.20
C GLN A 285 7.43 -10.93 8.75
N VAL A 286 7.39 -9.62 8.60
CA VAL A 286 6.28 -8.86 8.02
C VAL A 286 6.84 -7.92 6.98
N ASP A 287 6.26 -7.94 5.78
CA ASP A 287 6.60 -7.01 4.72
C ASP A 287 5.43 -6.05 4.50
N PHE A 288 5.67 -4.80 4.19
CA PHE A 288 4.66 -4.01 3.51
C PHE A 288 5.04 -3.78 2.05
N MET A 289 4.03 -3.64 1.23
CA MET A 289 4.15 -3.32 -0.18
C MET A 289 3.14 -2.25 -0.56
N GLN A 290 3.56 -1.24 -1.32
CA GLN A 290 2.69 -0.19 -1.85
C GLN A 290 2.82 -0.14 -3.36
N PHE A 291 1.69 0.02 -4.05
CA PHE A 291 1.62 0.21 -5.49
C PHE A 291 1.39 1.69 -5.78
N LEU A 292 2.47 2.48 -5.85
CA LEU A 292 2.41 3.95 -5.96
C LEU A 292 2.28 4.36 -7.43
N PRO A 293 1.12 4.85 -7.89
CA PRO A 293 0.97 5.30 -9.28
C PRO A 293 1.80 6.56 -9.54
N VAL A 294 2.63 6.50 -10.56
CA VAL A 294 3.41 7.64 -11.09
C VAL A 294 2.67 8.27 -12.27
N SER A 295 2.19 7.44 -13.18
CA SER A 295 1.34 7.81 -14.30
C SER A 295 0.29 6.73 -14.56
N ALA A 296 -0.54 6.89 -15.58
CA ALA A 296 -1.49 5.85 -15.99
C ALA A 296 -0.81 4.55 -16.41
N THR A 297 0.48 4.58 -16.76
CA THR A 297 1.23 3.43 -17.27
C THR A 297 2.52 3.15 -16.51
N GLU A 298 2.75 3.87 -15.41
CA GLU A 298 3.94 3.69 -14.57
C GLU A 298 3.57 3.63 -13.10
N THR A 299 4.13 2.67 -12.39
CA THR A 299 3.95 2.45 -10.95
C THR A 299 5.30 2.19 -10.30
N VAL A 300 5.50 2.70 -9.10
CA VAL A 300 6.61 2.29 -8.23
C VAL A 300 6.07 1.34 -7.17
N ILE A 301 6.58 0.12 -7.14
CA ILE A 301 6.38 -0.78 -6.00
C ILE A 301 7.39 -0.36 -4.93
N ARG A 302 6.88 0.06 -3.76
CA ARG A 302 7.67 0.41 -2.58
C ARG A 302 7.47 -0.65 -1.52
N GLU A 303 8.56 -1.24 -1.04
CA GLU A 303 8.52 -2.33 -0.07
C GLU A 303 9.67 -2.28 0.91
N ILE A 304 9.47 -2.88 2.08
CA ILE A 304 10.48 -3.13 3.10
C ILE A 304 10.00 -4.25 4.01
N SER A 305 10.96 -5.04 4.53
CA SER A 305 10.71 -6.13 5.47
C SER A 305 11.03 -5.71 6.91
N TYR A 306 10.22 -6.22 7.83
CA TYR A 306 10.37 -6.04 9.27
C TYR A 306 10.33 -7.37 9.98
N ALA A 307 11.01 -7.47 11.12
CA ALA A 307 10.90 -8.63 11.98
C ALA A 307 11.06 -8.25 13.46
N ILE A 308 10.55 -9.07 14.35
CA ILE A 308 10.93 -9.02 15.76
C ILE A 308 12.38 -9.48 15.86
N PRO A 309 13.25 -8.78 16.61
CA PRO A 309 14.64 -9.19 16.80
C PRO A 309 14.74 -10.65 17.28
N ASP A 310 15.51 -11.44 16.58
CA ASP A 310 15.72 -12.85 16.88
C ASP A 310 17.10 -13.27 16.34
N ASP A 311 18.01 -13.66 17.26
CA ASP A 311 19.40 -14.00 16.95
C ASP A 311 19.59 -15.49 16.61
N ARG A 312 18.52 -16.30 16.64
CA ARG A 312 18.60 -17.72 16.28
C ARG A 312 19.05 -17.86 14.83
N ARG A 313 20.02 -18.75 14.62
CA ARG A 313 20.55 -19.02 13.28
C ARG A 313 19.45 -19.51 12.32
N GLU A 314 18.58 -20.38 12.80
CA GLU A 314 17.46 -20.93 12.03
C GLU A 314 16.51 -19.83 11.56
N MET A 315 16.21 -18.84 12.41
CA MET A 315 15.36 -17.71 12.06
C MET A 315 16.00 -16.86 10.94
N ASN A 316 17.29 -16.56 11.04
CA ASN A 316 18.00 -15.82 10.01
C ASN A 316 18.02 -16.58 8.67
N VAL A 317 18.16 -17.90 8.70
CA VAL A 317 18.08 -18.74 7.50
C VAL A 317 16.66 -18.75 6.94
N ALA A 318 15.63 -18.87 7.80
CA ALA A 318 14.23 -18.85 7.37
C ALA A 318 13.90 -17.53 6.64
N ARG A 319 14.27 -16.37 7.21
CA ARG A 319 14.09 -15.05 6.58
C ARG A 319 14.79 -14.94 5.22
N GLN A 320 16.02 -15.45 5.10
CA GLN A 320 16.75 -15.47 3.84
C GLN A 320 16.06 -16.36 2.78
N LEU A 321 15.50 -17.50 3.20
CA LEU A 321 14.77 -18.39 2.32
C LEU A 321 13.41 -17.80 1.93
N ASN A 322 12.69 -17.18 2.86
CA ASN A 322 11.47 -16.43 2.60
C ASN A 322 11.71 -15.36 1.53
N TRP A 323 12.72 -14.49 1.73
CA TRP A 323 13.10 -13.49 0.73
C TRP A 323 13.40 -14.09 -0.64
N ARG A 324 14.12 -15.23 -0.68
CA ARG A 324 14.46 -15.91 -1.93
C ARG A 324 13.24 -16.48 -2.66
N ILE A 325 12.27 -17.02 -1.91
CA ILE A 325 11.01 -17.55 -2.44
C ILE A 325 10.20 -16.39 -3.02
N ASN A 326 9.97 -15.33 -2.24
CA ASN A 326 9.17 -14.19 -2.66
C ASN A 326 9.79 -13.41 -3.82
N ARG A 327 11.12 -13.30 -3.87
CA ARG A 327 11.80 -12.70 -5.02
C ARG A 327 11.53 -13.48 -6.33
N LYS A 328 11.43 -14.80 -6.27
CA LYS A 328 11.07 -15.62 -7.43
C LYS A 328 9.62 -15.39 -7.82
N VAL A 329 8.69 -15.39 -6.87
CA VAL A 329 7.27 -15.08 -7.08
C VAL A 329 7.13 -13.70 -7.76
N ASN A 330 7.77 -12.67 -7.21
CA ASN A 330 7.76 -11.32 -7.80
C ASN A 330 8.29 -11.25 -9.25
N ALA A 331 9.24 -12.11 -9.61
CA ALA A 331 9.76 -12.17 -10.98
C ALA A 331 8.76 -12.85 -11.93
N GLU A 332 8.11 -13.93 -11.46
CA GLU A 332 7.04 -14.62 -12.17
C GLU A 332 5.86 -13.69 -12.40
N ASP A 333 5.40 -12.98 -11.38
CA ASP A 333 4.34 -11.98 -11.48
C ASP A 333 4.67 -10.89 -12.50
N THR A 334 5.88 -10.34 -12.45
CA THR A 334 6.29 -9.26 -13.36
C THR A 334 6.14 -9.70 -14.82
N GLU A 335 6.45 -10.96 -15.14
CA GLU A 335 6.28 -11.50 -16.50
C GLU A 335 4.79 -11.60 -16.86
N LEU A 336 3.97 -12.15 -15.97
CA LEU A 336 2.53 -12.34 -16.18
C LEU A 336 1.80 -11.01 -16.37
N ILE A 337 1.97 -10.07 -15.44
CA ILE A 337 1.27 -8.77 -15.47
C ILE A 337 1.71 -7.89 -16.63
N THR A 338 2.96 -8.02 -17.09
CA THR A 338 3.43 -7.34 -18.31
C THR A 338 2.65 -7.84 -19.53
N ARG A 339 2.43 -9.14 -19.65
CA ARG A 339 1.62 -9.74 -20.75
C ARG A 339 0.16 -9.29 -20.67
N VAL A 340 -0.42 -9.22 -19.45
CA VAL A 340 -1.79 -8.73 -19.24
C VAL A 340 -1.91 -7.28 -19.70
N GLN A 341 -0.99 -6.39 -19.24
CA GLN A 341 -0.99 -4.97 -19.61
C GLN A 341 -0.89 -4.80 -21.15
N LEU A 342 0.00 -5.54 -21.80
CA LEU A 342 0.14 -5.50 -23.26
C LEU A 342 -1.12 -6.01 -23.97
N GLY A 343 -1.75 -7.07 -23.46
CA GLY A 343 -2.98 -7.62 -24.00
C GLY A 343 -4.15 -6.63 -23.92
N MET A 344 -4.27 -5.91 -22.81
CA MET A 344 -5.31 -4.88 -22.63
C MET A 344 -5.20 -3.69 -23.59
N GLN A 345 -4.02 -3.45 -24.19
CA GLN A 345 -3.84 -2.41 -25.22
C GLN A 345 -4.43 -2.82 -26.59
N SER A 346 -4.74 -4.09 -26.80
CA SER A 346 -5.27 -4.55 -28.06
C SER A 346 -6.65 -3.95 -28.34
N SER A 347 -6.88 -3.50 -29.56
CA SER A 347 -8.22 -3.07 -30.01
C SER A 347 -9.27 -4.21 -29.99
N ARG A 348 -8.84 -5.44 -29.72
CA ARG A 348 -9.71 -6.63 -29.60
C ARG A 348 -9.94 -7.02 -28.14
N TYR A 349 -9.31 -6.31 -27.18
CA TYR A 349 -9.59 -6.58 -25.77
C TYR A 349 -11.02 -6.11 -25.42
N VAL A 350 -11.76 -6.99 -24.81
CA VAL A 350 -13.07 -6.74 -24.21
C VAL A 350 -13.02 -7.26 -22.79
N ALA A 351 -13.62 -6.54 -21.84
CA ALA A 351 -13.71 -6.99 -20.45
C ALA A 351 -14.34 -8.38 -20.38
N GLY A 352 -13.63 -9.32 -19.76
CA GLY A 352 -14.04 -10.72 -19.63
C GLY A 352 -14.78 -11.01 -18.33
N PRO A 353 -15.44 -12.17 -18.20
CA PRO A 353 -16.07 -12.59 -16.96
C PRO A 353 -15.01 -12.97 -15.91
N LEU A 354 -15.30 -12.63 -14.65
CA LEU A 354 -14.54 -13.06 -13.49
C LEU A 354 -15.17 -14.31 -12.87
N GLY A 355 -14.34 -15.26 -12.50
CA GLY A 355 -14.78 -16.49 -11.84
C GLY A 355 -15.35 -16.25 -10.44
N THR A 356 -16.08 -17.23 -9.93
CA THR A 356 -16.70 -17.16 -8.59
C THR A 356 -15.68 -17.08 -7.46
N SER A 357 -14.47 -17.60 -7.66
CA SER A 357 -13.36 -17.54 -6.71
C SER A 357 -12.53 -16.25 -6.78
N GLU A 358 -12.69 -15.43 -7.83
CA GLU A 358 -12.03 -14.13 -7.99
C GLU A 358 -12.76 -13.02 -7.21
N VAL A 359 -13.07 -13.30 -5.95
CA VAL A 359 -13.91 -12.44 -5.10
C VAL A 359 -13.33 -11.04 -4.88
N CYS A 360 -12.00 -10.94 -4.78
CA CYS A 360 -11.32 -9.66 -4.59
C CYS A 360 -11.36 -8.80 -5.86
N LEU A 361 -11.14 -9.39 -7.03
CA LEU A 361 -11.22 -8.70 -8.31
C LEU A 361 -12.65 -8.21 -8.59
N ARG A 362 -13.64 -9.06 -8.31
CA ARG A 362 -15.08 -8.70 -8.41
C ARG A 362 -15.42 -7.55 -7.46
N SER A 363 -14.93 -7.62 -6.20
CA SER A 363 -15.12 -6.55 -5.20
C SER A 363 -14.47 -5.24 -5.67
N PHE A 364 -13.23 -5.30 -6.15
CA PHE A 364 -12.50 -4.14 -6.66
C PHE A 364 -13.20 -3.51 -7.87
N SER A 365 -13.58 -4.31 -8.86
CA SER A 365 -14.28 -3.84 -10.06
C SER A 365 -15.60 -3.13 -9.74
N ARG A 366 -16.39 -3.68 -8.80
CA ARG A 366 -17.63 -3.04 -8.31
C ARG A 366 -17.35 -1.71 -7.62
N LYS A 367 -16.39 -1.67 -6.69
CA LYS A 367 -16.00 -0.44 -5.98
C LYS A 367 -15.60 0.66 -6.96
N LEU A 368 -14.78 0.31 -7.95
CA LEU A 368 -14.30 1.28 -8.93
C LEU A 368 -15.46 1.85 -9.76
N ARG A 369 -16.41 1.00 -10.22
CA ARG A 369 -17.60 1.45 -10.94
C ARG A 369 -18.58 2.26 -10.09
N GLN A 370 -18.56 2.07 -8.77
CA GLN A 370 -19.36 2.88 -7.84
C GLN A 370 -18.72 4.25 -7.59
N LEU A 371 -17.39 4.29 -7.43
CA LEU A 371 -16.64 5.51 -7.13
C LEU A 371 -16.45 6.39 -8.37
N ILE A 372 -16.32 5.77 -9.54
CA ILE A 372 -16.12 6.44 -10.83
C ILE A 372 -17.08 5.81 -11.85
N PRO A 373 -18.29 6.39 -12.04
CA PRO A 373 -19.31 5.82 -12.92
C PRO A 373 -18.85 5.58 -14.36
N GLU A 374 -17.91 6.40 -14.85
CA GLU A 374 -17.33 6.27 -16.19
C GLU A 374 -16.59 4.93 -16.39
N ALA A 375 -16.18 4.26 -15.31
CA ALA A 375 -15.59 2.91 -15.36
C ALA A 375 -16.56 1.83 -15.93
N ARG A 376 -17.82 2.18 -16.15
CA ARG A 376 -18.84 1.32 -16.77
C ARG A 376 -18.82 1.39 -18.30
N LEU A 377 -18.12 2.34 -18.88
CA LEU A 377 -18.06 2.57 -20.32
C LEU A 377 -16.99 1.68 -20.97
N ASP A 378 -17.29 1.14 -22.13
CA ASP A 378 -16.34 0.32 -22.90
C ASP A 378 -15.18 1.11 -23.52
N SER A 379 -15.33 2.42 -23.61
CA SER A 379 -14.31 3.33 -24.14
C SER A 379 -14.28 4.65 -23.36
N PRO A 380 -13.15 5.38 -23.38
CA PRO A 380 -13.02 6.63 -22.64
C PRO A 380 -14.04 7.68 -23.16
N PRO A 381 -14.59 8.50 -22.25
CA PRO A 381 -15.35 9.70 -22.65
C PRO A 381 -14.52 10.66 -23.48
N PRO A 382 -15.13 11.67 -24.13
CA PRO A 382 -14.36 12.70 -24.85
C PRO A 382 -13.33 13.40 -23.96
N PRO A 383 -12.15 13.82 -24.49
CA PRO A 383 -11.12 14.48 -23.72
C PRO A 383 -11.62 15.66 -22.88
N GLY A 384 -11.10 15.80 -21.67
CA GLY A 384 -11.54 16.81 -20.69
C GLY A 384 -12.65 16.34 -19.74
N TRP A 385 -13.13 15.12 -19.86
CA TRP A 385 -14.25 14.58 -19.07
C TRP A 385 -13.97 14.61 -17.55
N SER A 386 -12.74 14.31 -17.14
CA SER A 386 -12.36 14.29 -15.71
C SER A 386 -12.42 15.67 -15.05
N ARG A 387 -12.39 16.75 -15.83
CA ARG A 387 -12.56 18.13 -15.35
C ARG A 387 -14.02 18.51 -15.20
N LEU A 388 -14.89 17.97 -16.03
CA LEU A 388 -16.33 18.24 -16.02
C LEU A 388 -17.06 17.49 -14.91
N ALA A 389 -16.53 16.36 -14.44
CA ALA A 389 -17.07 15.61 -13.30
C ALA A 389 -17.12 16.42 -11.99
N ASN A 390 -16.40 17.56 -11.90
CA ASN A 390 -16.39 18.48 -10.77
C ASN A 390 -17.58 19.46 -10.75
N ALA A 391 -18.44 19.47 -11.76
CA ALA A 391 -19.57 20.40 -11.86
C ALA A 391 -20.94 19.78 -11.51
N ARG A 392 -20.93 18.54 -11.01
CA ARG A 392 -22.15 17.81 -10.61
C ARG A 392 -22.14 17.49 -9.08
#